data_f3ce2f30f755c86e71688e6e0253bcf9
#
_entry.id   f3ce2f30f755c86e71688e6e0253bcf9
#
_cell.length_a   1.000
_cell.length_b   1.000
_cell.length_c   1.000
_cell.angle_alpha   90.00
_cell.angle_beta   90.00
_cell.angle_gamma   90.00
#
_symmetry.space_group_name_H-M   'P 1'
#
loop_
_entity.id
_entity.type
_entity.pdbx_description
1 polymer ?
#
loop_
_entity_poly.entity_id
_entity_poly.type
_entity_poly.pdbx_seq_one_letter_code
_entity_poly.pdbx_strand_id
1 'polypeptide(L)'
;MTDPAVERDAAEAASAFSHPPVEPDTTAAYGEHPDQVIDFYAPRAAGPGPAPLVVVLHGGAWRAPYDRHHITPFADFLARQGFAVANVEYRRGSSFPHQQAEGPIAGRWPETFDDVAAALDALPALVPTALPGIDPRRMVVTGHSAGGHLALWAAARHVLPAAAPWRLPAPPPLRGVVALAPIAHFREAESRDVCGGASAQLLGGPAHFELRLPYADPAALLPTGIATTLVQGRDDIVVPPEVAEAYVDAAAQAGEMVGLTLLDGVGHFPLIDPAADACAVVSEEIAQLAW
;
A
#
# COMPACT_ATOMS: atom_id res chain seq x y z
N MET A 1 -25.95 -17.06 -15.68
CA MET A 1 -24.63 -17.65 -15.37
C MET A 1 -23.77 -16.48 -14.93
N THR A 2 -23.21 -16.54 -13.75
CA THR A 2 -22.27 -15.54 -13.24
C THR A 2 -21.00 -15.59 -14.10
N ASP A 3 -20.33 -14.47 -14.26
CA ASP A 3 -19.05 -14.41 -14.97
C ASP A 3 -18.00 -15.22 -14.18
N PRO A 4 -17.28 -16.16 -14.79
CA PRO A 4 -16.25 -16.94 -14.11
C PRO A 4 -15.15 -16.09 -13.44
N ALA A 5 -14.83 -14.93 -13.99
CA ALA A 5 -13.88 -14.00 -13.37
C ALA A 5 -14.40 -13.42 -12.06
N VAL A 6 -15.70 -13.08 -12.01
CA VAL A 6 -16.35 -12.60 -10.78
C VAL A 6 -16.47 -13.69 -9.72
N GLU A 7 -16.76 -14.95 -10.15
CA GLU A 7 -16.80 -16.07 -9.22
C GLU A 7 -15.42 -16.37 -8.62
N ARG A 8 -14.36 -16.30 -9.42
CA ARG A 8 -12.98 -16.45 -8.94
C ARG A 8 -12.61 -15.34 -7.97
N ASP A 9 -12.83 -14.08 -8.32
CA ASP A 9 -12.53 -12.93 -7.46
C ASP A 9 -13.23 -13.05 -6.10
N ALA A 10 -14.51 -13.44 -6.10
CA ALA A 10 -15.27 -13.67 -4.89
C ALA A 10 -14.69 -14.82 -4.04
N ALA A 11 -14.21 -15.90 -4.67
CA ALA A 11 -13.59 -17.02 -3.97
C ALA A 11 -12.23 -16.64 -3.37
N GLU A 12 -11.42 -15.88 -4.09
CA GLU A 12 -10.13 -15.35 -3.64
C GLU A 12 -10.32 -14.38 -2.45
N ALA A 13 -11.28 -13.47 -2.55
CA ALA A 13 -11.64 -12.57 -1.46
C ALA A 13 -12.12 -13.35 -0.23
N ALA A 14 -12.98 -14.35 -0.42
CA ALA A 14 -13.45 -15.19 0.67
C ALA A 14 -12.30 -15.95 1.36
N SER A 15 -11.30 -16.42 0.61
CA SER A 15 -10.10 -17.06 1.17
C SER A 15 -9.27 -16.06 1.97
N ALA A 16 -8.87 -14.95 1.37
CA ALA A 16 -8.00 -13.93 1.99
C ALA A 16 -8.60 -13.37 3.30
N PHE A 17 -9.92 -13.19 3.34
CA PHE A 17 -10.63 -12.66 4.51
C PHE A 17 -11.18 -13.74 5.47
N SER A 18 -10.92 -15.03 5.22
CA SER A 18 -11.32 -16.13 6.12
C SER A 18 -10.40 -16.31 7.32
N HIS A 19 -9.18 -15.78 7.26
CA HIS A 19 -8.20 -15.93 8.32
C HIS A 19 -8.61 -15.13 9.57
N PRO A 20 -8.46 -15.72 10.78
CA PRO A 20 -8.72 -14.98 12.00
C PRO A 20 -7.74 -13.81 12.15
N PRO A 21 -8.19 -12.66 12.67
CA PRO A 21 -7.30 -11.55 12.99
C PRO A 21 -6.17 -12.01 13.93
N VAL A 22 -4.99 -11.42 13.76
CA VAL A 22 -3.82 -11.69 14.61
C VAL A 22 -3.50 -10.44 15.41
N GLU A 23 -3.48 -10.57 16.74
CA GLU A 23 -3.12 -9.48 17.64
C GLU A 23 -1.67 -9.06 17.44
N PRO A 24 -1.37 -7.76 17.42
CA PRO A 24 0.00 -7.27 17.36
C PRO A 24 0.75 -7.53 18.68
N ASP A 25 2.08 -7.56 18.62
CA ASP A 25 2.91 -7.60 19.84
C ASP A 25 2.85 -6.28 20.61
N THR A 26 2.68 -5.17 19.89
CA THR A 26 2.53 -3.83 20.47
C THR A 26 1.81 -2.89 19.48
N THR A 27 1.14 -1.88 20.01
CA THR A 27 0.52 -0.79 19.23
C THR A 27 1.05 0.54 19.74
N ALA A 28 1.38 1.44 18.83
CA ALA A 28 1.79 2.81 19.20
C ALA A 28 1.06 3.84 18.33
N ALA A 29 0.67 4.96 18.97
CA ALA A 29 0.10 6.11 18.25
C ALA A 29 1.22 6.95 17.63
N TYR A 30 0.96 7.44 16.41
CA TYR A 30 1.82 8.44 15.75
C TYR A 30 1.15 9.82 15.65
N GLY A 31 -0.06 9.95 16.18
CA GLY A 31 -0.83 11.19 16.26
C GLY A 31 -1.97 11.09 17.27
N GLU A 32 -2.85 12.10 17.27
CA GLU A 32 -3.94 12.21 18.26
C GLU A 32 -5.25 11.56 17.79
N HIS A 33 -5.41 11.32 16.47
CA HIS A 33 -6.61 10.70 15.94
C HIS A 33 -6.62 9.18 16.21
N PRO A 34 -7.78 8.56 16.50
CA PRO A 34 -7.87 7.10 16.72
C PRO A 34 -7.29 6.23 15.60
N ASP A 35 -7.36 6.70 14.35
CA ASP A 35 -6.76 6.00 13.19
C ASP A 35 -5.27 6.32 13.01
N GLN A 36 -4.66 7.14 13.87
CA GLN A 36 -3.23 7.44 13.80
C GLN A 36 -2.44 6.48 14.71
N VAL A 37 -2.49 5.19 14.37
CA VAL A 37 -1.84 4.10 15.12
C VAL A 37 -1.09 3.16 14.20
N ILE A 38 -0.08 2.49 14.74
CA ILE A 38 0.70 1.44 14.08
C ILE A 38 0.70 0.21 14.96
N ASP A 39 0.34 -0.93 14.40
CA ASP A 39 0.47 -2.24 15.03
C ASP A 39 1.82 -2.86 14.65
N PHE A 40 2.59 -3.28 15.63
CA PHE A 40 3.92 -3.85 15.44
C PHE A 40 3.94 -5.35 15.71
N TYR A 41 4.60 -6.09 14.81
CA TYR A 41 4.81 -7.52 14.93
C TYR A 41 6.32 -7.80 14.94
N ALA A 42 6.80 -8.45 15.99
CA ALA A 42 8.18 -8.89 16.10
C ALA A 42 8.45 -10.05 15.11
N PRO A 43 9.68 -10.17 14.59
CA PRO A 43 10.03 -11.31 13.75
C PRO A 43 9.87 -12.61 14.55
N ARG A 44 9.18 -13.60 13.95
CA ARG A 44 8.89 -14.90 14.58
C ARG A 44 9.85 -16.01 14.12
N ALA A 45 10.72 -15.70 13.18
CA ALA A 45 11.79 -16.58 12.71
C ALA A 45 13.10 -15.82 12.61
N ALA A 46 14.22 -16.56 12.73
CA ALA A 46 15.54 -15.99 12.47
C ALA A 46 15.75 -15.86 10.96
N GLY A 47 16.14 -14.68 10.52
CA GLY A 47 16.57 -14.42 9.15
C GLY A 47 18.07 -14.55 8.97
N PRO A 48 18.60 -14.27 7.75
CA PRO A 48 20.03 -14.35 7.44
C PRO A 48 20.88 -13.25 8.13
N GLY A 49 20.24 -12.31 8.81
CA GLY A 49 20.87 -11.19 9.52
C GLY A 49 19.90 -10.48 10.45
N PRO A 50 20.20 -9.24 10.89
CA PRO A 50 19.27 -8.43 11.65
C PRO A 50 17.97 -8.22 10.85
N ALA A 51 16.83 -8.46 11.49
CA ALA A 51 15.54 -8.40 10.83
C ALA A 51 15.28 -7.00 10.23
N PRO A 52 14.94 -6.91 8.94
CA PRO A 52 14.52 -5.66 8.34
C PRO A 52 13.09 -5.32 8.75
N LEU A 53 12.75 -4.04 8.69
CA LEU A 53 11.40 -3.56 8.93
C LEU A 53 10.59 -3.56 7.63
N VAL A 54 9.42 -4.16 7.64
CA VAL A 54 8.42 -4.06 6.56
C VAL A 54 7.27 -3.19 7.05
N VAL A 55 7.04 -2.08 6.39
CA VAL A 55 5.89 -1.22 6.63
C VAL A 55 4.76 -1.65 5.71
N VAL A 56 3.63 -1.97 6.28
CA VAL A 56 2.43 -2.44 5.55
C VAL A 56 1.37 -1.36 5.56
N LEU A 57 0.89 -0.99 4.37
CA LEU A 57 -0.23 -0.08 4.15
C LEU A 57 -1.41 -0.88 3.58
N HIS A 58 -2.54 -0.88 4.30
CA HIS A 58 -3.69 -1.71 3.92
C HIS A 58 -4.42 -1.15 2.69
N GLY A 59 -5.20 -2.01 2.03
CA GLY A 59 -6.06 -1.70 0.91
C GLY A 59 -7.45 -1.22 1.31
N GLY A 60 -8.42 -1.39 0.38
CA GLY A 60 -9.82 -1.06 0.59
C GLY A 60 -10.28 0.23 -0.10
N ALA A 61 -9.61 0.62 -1.20
CA ALA A 61 -9.97 1.79 -2.01
C ALA A 61 -10.15 3.08 -1.20
N TRP A 62 -9.36 3.24 -0.13
CA TRP A 62 -9.42 4.36 0.83
C TRP A 62 -10.81 4.58 1.44
N ARG A 63 -11.61 3.51 1.62
CA ARG A 63 -12.98 3.53 2.14
C ARG A 63 -13.05 3.13 3.60
N ALA A 64 -13.92 3.76 4.37
CA ALA A 64 -14.05 3.58 5.82
C ALA A 64 -14.28 2.13 6.30
N PRO A 65 -14.99 1.24 5.57
CA PRO A 65 -15.20 -0.13 6.03
C PRO A 65 -13.94 -1.00 6.11
N TYR A 66 -12.85 -0.59 5.46
CA TYR A 66 -11.60 -1.34 5.44
C TYR A 66 -10.55 -0.64 6.29
N ASP A 67 -9.96 -1.35 7.22
CA ASP A 67 -8.95 -0.85 8.15
C ASP A 67 -7.76 -1.82 8.24
N ARG A 68 -6.79 -1.52 9.09
CA ARG A 68 -5.60 -2.35 9.28
C ARG A 68 -5.89 -3.76 9.80
N HIS A 69 -7.07 -4.00 10.40
CA HIS A 69 -7.38 -5.30 10.99
C HIS A 69 -7.56 -6.41 9.94
N HIS A 70 -8.09 -6.07 8.76
CA HIS A 70 -8.29 -7.08 7.71
C HIS A 70 -6.97 -7.63 7.12
N ILE A 71 -5.84 -6.92 7.29
CA ILE A 71 -4.52 -7.33 6.77
C ILE A 71 -3.60 -7.92 7.86
N THR A 72 -4.09 -8.08 9.10
CA THR A 72 -3.29 -8.65 10.20
C THR A 72 -2.78 -10.06 9.92
N PRO A 73 -3.51 -10.97 9.22
CA PRO A 73 -2.97 -12.28 8.83
C PRO A 73 -1.75 -12.18 7.91
N PHE A 74 -1.75 -11.23 6.97
CA PHE A 74 -0.60 -10.97 6.11
C PHE A 74 0.58 -10.39 6.90
N ALA A 75 0.32 -9.48 7.85
CA ALA A 75 1.35 -8.93 8.73
C ALA A 75 2.03 -10.03 9.57
N ASP A 76 1.25 -10.93 10.16
CA ASP A 76 1.78 -12.10 10.90
C ASP A 76 2.52 -13.08 9.96
N PHE A 77 2.02 -13.30 8.75
CA PHE A 77 2.72 -14.10 7.75
C PHE A 77 4.13 -13.55 7.50
N LEU A 78 4.27 -12.24 7.26
CA LEU A 78 5.58 -11.61 7.07
C LEU A 78 6.46 -11.72 8.33
N ALA A 79 5.88 -11.59 9.52
CA ALA A 79 6.61 -11.79 10.76
C ALA A 79 7.16 -13.22 10.89
N ARG A 80 6.42 -14.23 10.45
CA ARG A 80 6.86 -15.63 10.38
C ARG A 80 7.98 -15.86 9.34
N GLN A 81 8.07 -15.02 8.31
CA GLN A 81 9.19 -15.03 7.36
C GLN A 81 10.46 -14.35 7.91
N GLY A 82 10.43 -13.83 9.14
CA GLY A 82 11.57 -13.21 9.81
C GLY A 82 11.67 -11.70 9.67
N PHE A 83 10.63 -11.05 9.16
CA PHE A 83 10.55 -9.59 9.11
C PHE A 83 10.00 -9.02 10.43
N ALA A 84 10.47 -7.84 10.82
CA ALA A 84 9.74 -6.98 11.71
C ALA A 84 8.67 -6.24 10.90
N VAL A 85 7.45 -6.11 11.41
CA VAL A 85 6.35 -5.52 10.64
C VAL A 85 5.74 -4.34 11.38
N ALA A 86 5.47 -3.25 10.65
CA ALA A 86 4.70 -2.09 11.09
C ALA A 86 3.46 -1.97 10.20
N ASN A 87 2.31 -2.41 10.69
CA ASN A 87 1.02 -2.34 10.02
C ASN A 87 0.33 -1.01 10.36
N VAL A 88 0.29 -0.11 9.40
CA VAL A 88 -0.12 1.29 9.59
C VAL A 88 -1.61 1.45 9.34
N GLU A 89 -2.31 2.08 10.29
CA GLU A 89 -3.65 2.61 10.09
C GLU A 89 -3.56 4.07 9.64
N TYR A 90 -4.53 4.54 8.88
CA TYR A 90 -4.60 5.91 8.38
C TYR A 90 -6.06 6.34 8.17
N ARG A 91 -6.33 7.65 8.28
CA ARG A 91 -7.66 8.21 8.02
C ARG A 91 -8.06 8.01 6.57
N ARG A 92 -9.29 7.55 6.37
CA ARG A 92 -9.90 7.21 5.09
C ARG A 92 -11.40 7.41 5.14
N GLY A 93 -12.05 7.24 4.00
CA GLY A 93 -13.47 7.48 3.87
C GLY A 93 -13.83 8.96 3.94
N SER A 94 -14.95 9.34 3.32
CA SER A 94 -15.38 10.74 3.33
C SER A 94 -15.73 11.21 4.74
N SER A 95 -15.23 12.38 5.11
CA SER A 95 -15.65 13.10 6.31
C SER A 95 -16.86 14.02 6.06
N PHE A 96 -17.32 14.12 4.81
CA PHE A 96 -18.42 15.01 4.44
C PHE A 96 -19.77 14.30 4.53
N PRO A 97 -20.67 14.68 5.46
CA PRO A 97 -21.99 14.06 5.59
C PRO A 97 -22.93 14.32 4.41
N HIS A 98 -22.51 15.11 3.41
CA HIS A 98 -23.35 15.56 2.30
C HIS A 98 -23.05 14.89 0.96
N GLN A 99 -22.07 13.98 0.89
CA GLN A 99 -21.88 13.18 -0.31
C GLN A 99 -22.94 12.06 -0.33
N GLN A 100 -24.05 12.31 -1.03
CA GLN A 100 -25.07 11.31 -1.31
C GLN A 100 -24.52 10.36 -2.38
N ALA A 101 -23.88 9.27 -1.94
CA ALA A 101 -23.49 8.15 -2.79
C ALA A 101 -24.17 6.88 -2.29
N GLU A 102 -24.54 6.01 -3.21
CA GLU A 102 -25.00 4.65 -2.88
C GLU A 102 -23.80 3.80 -2.47
N GLY A 103 -23.22 4.05 -1.29
CA GLY A 103 -22.11 3.27 -0.75
C GLY A 103 -20.99 4.09 -0.13
N PRO A 104 -19.96 3.41 0.41
CA PRO A 104 -18.82 4.07 1.03
C PRO A 104 -17.99 4.84 0.01
N ILE A 105 -17.72 6.12 0.28
CA ILE A 105 -16.92 7.00 -0.56
C ILE A 105 -15.46 6.88 -0.17
N ALA A 106 -14.56 6.81 -1.16
CA ALA A 106 -13.13 6.89 -0.95
C ALA A 106 -12.75 8.31 -0.46
N GLY A 107 -11.81 8.42 0.37
CA GLY A 107 -11.28 9.67 0.89
C GLY A 107 -10.09 9.36 1.75
N ARG A 108 -9.42 10.36 2.27
CA ARG A 108 -9.84 11.77 2.24
C ARG A 108 -8.64 12.67 2.03
N TRP A 109 -8.77 13.61 1.16
CA TRP A 109 -7.76 14.65 0.94
C TRP A 109 -7.92 15.79 1.97
N PRO A 110 -6.84 16.29 2.59
CA PRO A 110 -5.46 15.78 2.49
C PRO A 110 -5.10 14.72 3.53
N GLU A 111 -6.00 14.40 4.47
CA GLU A 111 -5.72 13.70 5.74
C GLU A 111 -5.15 12.29 5.55
N THR A 112 -5.52 11.55 4.49
CA THR A 112 -4.92 10.24 4.20
C THR A 112 -3.42 10.37 3.94
N PHE A 113 -3.02 11.40 3.20
CA PHE A 113 -1.61 11.68 2.90
C PHE A 113 -0.86 12.26 4.11
N ASP A 114 -1.54 13.11 4.91
CA ASP A 114 -1.00 13.62 6.18
C ASP A 114 -0.62 12.46 7.10
N ASP A 115 -1.51 11.46 7.22
CA ASP A 115 -1.33 10.34 8.12
C ASP A 115 -0.22 9.39 7.64
N VAL A 116 -0.19 9.04 6.36
CA VAL A 116 0.88 8.20 5.82
C VAL A 116 2.24 8.87 5.95
N ALA A 117 2.32 10.17 5.67
CA ALA A 117 3.55 10.92 5.88
C ALA A 117 3.99 10.93 7.35
N ALA A 118 3.06 11.25 8.26
CA ALA A 118 3.32 11.30 9.70
C ALA A 118 3.71 9.93 10.26
N ALA A 119 3.06 8.85 9.82
CA ALA A 119 3.36 7.49 10.25
C ALA A 119 4.81 7.11 9.89
N LEU A 120 5.22 7.30 8.63
CA LEU A 120 6.58 6.99 8.19
C LEU A 120 7.62 7.86 8.90
N ASP A 121 7.33 9.14 9.11
CA ASP A 121 8.22 10.07 9.80
C ASP A 121 8.36 9.74 11.30
N ALA A 122 7.35 9.09 11.91
CA ALA A 122 7.38 8.66 13.31
C ALA A 122 8.13 7.33 13.54
N LEU A 123 8.24 6.45 12.54
CA LEU A 123 8.85 5.12 12.67
C LEU A 123 10.26 5.14 13.29
N PRO A 124 11.19 6.04 12.91
CA PRO A 124 12.52 6.08 13.52
C PRO A 124 12.51 6.28 15.05
N ALA A 125 11.50 6.96 15.57
CA ALA A 125 11.33 7.17 17.01
C ALA A 125 10.54 6.04 17.69
N LEU A 126 9.55 5.46 17.02
CA LEU A 126 8.66 4.45 17.59
C LEU A 126 9.29 3.05 17.59
N VAL A 127 9.97 2.66 16.52
CA VAL A 127 10.51 1.30 16.32
C VAL A 127 11.47 0.87 17.43
N PRO A 128 12.44 1.69 17.91
CA PRO A 128 13.34 1.27 18.97
C PRO A 128 12.63 0.88 20.28
N THR A 129 11.46 1.45 20.55
CA THR A 129 10.65 1.14 21.74
C THR A 129 9.71 -0.03 21.48
N ALA A 130 9.04 -0.04 20.33
CA ALA A 130 8.05 -1.06 19.99
C ALA A 130 8.70 -2.42 19.64
N LEU A 131 9.83 -2.38 18.92
CA LEU A 131 10.56 -3.55 18.45
C LEU A 131 12.08 -3.39 18.76
N PRO A 132 12.50 -3.61 20.00
CA PRO A 132 13.91 -3.45 20.39
C PRO A 132 14.87 -4.29 19.53
N GLY A 133 15.93 -3.67 19.04
CA GLY A 133 16.94 -4.32 18.20
C GLY A 133 16.67 -4.25 16.69
N ILE A 134 15.55 -3.71 16.26
CA ILE A 134 15.23 -3.47 14.85
C ILE A 134 15.82 -2.12 14.41
N ASP A 135 16.51 -2.10 13.26
CA ASP A 135 17.01 -0.86 12.65
C ASP A 135 15.96 -0.27 11.72
N PRO A 136 15.34 0.87 12.08
CA PRO A 136 14.30 1.49 11.25
C PRO A 136 14.83 2.04 9.91
N ARG A 137 16.17 2.10 9.71
CA ARG A 137 16.76 2.51 8.42
C ARG A 137 16.82 1.38 7.40
N ARG A 138 16.51 0.14 7.80
CA ARG A 138 16.43 -1.03 6.92
C ARG A 138 14.97 -1.34 6.62
N MET A 139 14.31 -0.42 5.96
CA MET A 139 12.86 -0.40 5.78
C MET A 139 12.49 -0.68 4.33
N VAL A 140 11.58 -1.64 4.11
CA VAL A 140 10.84 -1.84 2.86
C VAL A 140 9.41 -1.40 3.12
N VAL A 141 8.82 -0.63 2.21
CA VAL A 141 7.40 -0.27 2.28
C VAL A 141 6.63 -1.17 1.31
N THR A 142 5.56 -1.76 1.79
CA THR A 142 4.62 -2.55 0.98
C THR A 142 3.19 -2.12 1.25
N GLY A 143 2.29 -2.45 0.34
CA GLY A 143 0.87 -2.21 0.52
C GLY A 143 0.08 -2.81 -0.63
N HIS A 144 -1.17 -3.12 -0.35
CA HIS A 144 -2.07 -3.77 -1.30
C HIS A 144 -3.08 -2.77 -1.86
N SER A 145 -3.33 -2.79 -3.17
CA SER A 145 -4.38 -1.98 -3.81
C SER A 145 -4.18 -0.48 -3.54
N ALA A 146 -5.13 0.17 -2.86
CA ALA A 146 -5.01 1.54 -2.35
C ALA A 146 -3.77 1.73 -1.45
N GLY A 147 -3.41 0.73 -0.65
CA GLY A 147 -2.17 0.75 0.17
C GLY A 147 -0.91 0.66 -0.70
N GLY A 148 -0.96 -0.05 -1.82
CA GLY A 148 0.11 -0.09 -2.82
C GLY A 148 0.35 1.28 -3.46
N HIS A 149 -0.73 2.01 -3.77
CA HIS A 149 -0.65 3.42 -4.16
C HIS A 149 0.07 4.26 -3.10
N LEU A 150 -0.35 4.15 -1.83
CA LEU A 150 0.25 4.93 -0.74
C LEU A 150 1.72 4.56 -0.49
N ALA A 151 2.11 3.30 -0.71
CA ALA A 151 3.50 2.86 -0.61
C ALA A 151 4.38 3.51 -1.68
N LEU A 152 3.93 3.54 -2.94
CA LEU A 152 4.59 4.22 -4.05
C LEU A 152 4.67 5.72 -3.81
N TRP A 153 3.58 6.34 -3.37
CA TRP A 153 3.53 7.76 -3.04
C TRP A 153 4.50 8.13 -1.91
N ALA A 154 4.57 7.33 -0.85
CA ALA A 154 5.45 7.57 0.28
C ALA A 154 6.93 7.56 -0.11
N ALA A 155 7.32 6.70 -1.03
CA ALA A 155 8.67 6.64 -1.58
C ALA A 155 9.00 7.86 -2.47
N ALA A 156 7.98 8.46 -3.09
CA ALA A 156 8.11 9.60 -4.00
C ALA A 156 8.07 10.97 -3.30
N ARG A 157 7.97 11.04 -1.98
CA ARG A 157 7.76 12.31 -1.23
C ARG A 157 8.82 13.39 -1.51
N HIS A 158 10.04 13.04 -1.86
CA HIS A 158 11.10 14.00 -2.20
C HIS A 158 10.92 14.62 -3.60
N VAL A 159 10.12 14.00 -4.47
CA VAL A 159 9.81 14.49 -5.82
C VAL A 159 8.56 15.35 -5.86
N LEU A 160 7.77 15.37 -4.79
CA LEU A 160 6.57 16.19 -4.68
C LEU A 160 6.83 17.66 -5.05
N PRO A 161 5.83 18.38 -5.58
CA PRO A 161 5.92 19.81 -5.82
C PRO A 161 6.45 20.58 -4.61
N ALA A 162 7.21 21.63 -4.83
CA ALA A 162 7.89 22.41 -3.78
C ALA A 162 6.92 22.94 -2.69
N ALA A 163 5.66 23.19 -3.05
CA ALA A 163 4.63 23.68 -2.14
C ALA A 163 3.93 22.55 -1.34
N ALA A 164 4.23 21.27 -1.61
CA ALA A 164 3.60 20.18 -0.90
C ALA A 164 4.08 20.10 0.56
N PRO A 165 3.16 20.03 1.54
CA PRO A 165 3.54 19.98 2.95
C PRO A 165 4.29 18.70 3.32
N TRP A 166 4.12 17.62 2.53
CA TRP A 166 4.72 16.30 2.76
C TRP A 166 6.09 16.12 2.08
N ARG A 167 6.55 17.15 1.36
CA ARG A 167 7.78 17.04 0.60
C ARG A 167 8.99 16.85 1.50
N LEU A 168 9.79 15.84 1.18
CA LEU A 168 11.08 15.61 1.82
C LEU A 168 12.21 16.34 1.09
N PRO A 169 13.26 16.80 1.81
CA PRO A 169 14.41 17.47 1.19
C PRO A 169 15.34 16.51 0.41
N ALA A 170 15.22 15.20 0.67
CA ALA A 170 16.02 14.14 0.05
C ALA A 170 15.18 12.84 -0.01
N PRO A 171 15.59 11.86 -0.83
CA PRO A 171 14.95 10.56 -0.86
C PRO A 171 14.81 9.95 0.55
N PRO A 172 13.66 9.36 0.89
CA PRO A 172 13.49 8.68 2.17
C PRO A 172 14.46 7.51 2.29
N PRO A 173 14.93 7.16 3.50
CA PRO A 173 15.89 6.10 3.73
C PRO A 173 15.24 4.71 3.62
N LEU A 174 14.66 4.40 2.46
CA LEU A 174 14.02 3.12 2.14
C LEU A 174 15.00 2.19 1.42
N ARG A 175 14.91 0.90 1.71
CA ARG A 175 15.50 -0.15 0.89
C ARG A 175 14.80 -0.28 -0.45
N GLY A 176 13.48 -0.11 -0.45
CA GLY A 176 12.65 -0.12 -1.64
C GLY A 176 11.17 -0.21 -1.32
N VAL A 177 10.38 -0.38 -2.39
CA VAL A 177 8.93 -0.57 -2.36
C VAL A 177 8.56 -1.86 -3.08
N VAL A 178 7.69 -2.65 -2.46
CA VAL A 178 6.99 -3.75 -3.13
C VAL A 178 5.49 -3.44 -3.09
N ALA A 179 4.94 -3.00 -4.22
CA ALA A 179 3.53 -2.60 -4.33
C ALA A 179 2.68 -3.75 -4.90
N LEU A 180 1.60 -4.12 -4.20
CA LEU A 180 0.77 -5.29 -4.49
C LEU A 180 -0.53 -4.84 -5.16
N ALA A 181 -0.73 -5.23 -6.42
CA ALA A 181 -1.89 -4.84 -7.23
C ALA A 181 -2.25 -3.34 -7.06
N PRO A 182 -1.28 -2.42 -7.19
CA PRO A 182 -1.44 -1.04 -6.75
C PRO A 182 -2.31 -0.23 -7.70
N ILE A 183 -3.06 0.73 -7.17
CA ILE A 183 -3.66 1.79 -7.97
C ILE A 183 -2.54 2.82 -8.29
N ALA A 184 -1.61 2.43 -9.17
CA ALA A 184 -0.32 3.10 -9.36
C ALA A 184 -0.36 4.27 -10.35
N HIS A 185 -1.39 4.35 -11.18
CA HIS A 185 -1.55 5.36 -12.23
C HIS A 185 -3.00 5.85 -12.26
N PHE A 186 -3.24 7.04 -11.71
CA PHE A 186 -4.61 7.53 -11.48
C PHE A 186 -5.41 7.77 -12.77
N ARG A 187 -4.78 8.29 -13.83
CA ARG A 187 -5.50 8.49 -15.10
C ARG A 187 -5.93 7.18 -15.73
N GLU A 188 -5.08 6.16 -15.68
CA GLU A 188 -5.42 4.83 -16.17
C GLU A 188 -6.52 4.20 -15.31
N ALA A 189 -6.43 4.33 -13.98
CA ALA A 189 -7.44 3.83 -13.06
C ALA A 189 -8.81 4.50 -13.28
N GLU A 190 -8.85 5.82 -13.47
CA GLU A 190 -10.10 6.55 -13.79
C GLU A 190 -10.68 6.16 -15.15
N SER A 191 -9.83 5.95 -16.18
CA SER A 191 -10.28 5.55 -17.51
C SER A 191 -10.97 4.18 -17.52
N ARG A 192 -10.66 3.34 -16.54
CA ARG A 192 -11.21 1.99 -16.33
C ARG A 192 -12.24 1.91 -15.20
N ASP A 193 -12.63 3.05 -14.64
CA ASP A 193 -13.56 3.13 -13.50
C ASP A 193 -13.15 2.23 -12.31
N VAL A 194 -11.83 2.12 -12.05
CA VAL A 194 -11.29 1.28 -10.98
C VAL A 194 -11.93 1.65 -9.65
N CYS A 195 -12.53 0.65 -9.01
CA CYS A 195 -13.26 0.82 -7.75
C CYS A 195 -14.33 1.94 -7.81
N GLY A 196 -14.96 2.18 -8.98
CA GLY A 196 -16.02 3.19 -9.13
C GLY A 196 -15.50 4.61 -8.96
N GLY A 197 -14.40 4.97 -9.63
CA GLY A 197 -13.79 6.31 -9.60
C GLY A 197 -13.20 6.67 -8.24
N ALA A 198 -12.63 5.69 -7.52
CA ALA A 198 -12.11 5.90 -6.18
C ALA A 198 -10.95 6.89 -6.12
N SER A 199 -10.12 7.00 -7.17
CA SER A 199 -9.01 7.96 -7.24
C SER A 199 -9.51 9.40 -7.25
N ALA A 200 -10.54 9.70 -8.05
CA ALA A 200 -11.16 11.03 -8.07
C ALA A 200 -11.84 11.32 -6.72
N GLN A 201 -12.50 10.33 -6.11
CA GLN A 201 -13.12 10.50 -4.80
C GLN A 201 -12.08 10.82 -3.71
N LEU A 202 -10.95 10.10 -3.68
CA LEU A 202 -9.82 10.36 -2.76
C LEU A 202 -9.35 11.81 -2.87
N LEU A 203 -9.28 12.34 -4.08
CA LEU A 203 -8.85 13.71 -4.35
C LEU A 203 -9.95 14.76 -4.10
N GLY A 204 -11.13 14.37 -3.59
CA GLY A 204 -12.23 15.26 -3.28
C GLY A 204 -13.17 15.51 -4.45
N GLY A 205 -13.19 14.63 -5.43
CA GLY A 205 -14.08 14.61 -6.58
C GLY A 205 -13.46 15.11 -7.88
N PRO A 206 -14.16 14.90 -9.01
CA PRO A 206 -13.64 15.21 -10.35
C PRO A 206 -13.17 16.66 -10.54
N ALA A 207 -13.82 17.62 -9.86
CA ALA A 207 -13.44 19.04 -9.95
C ALA A 207 -12.03 19.34 -9.40
N HIS A 208 -11.50 18.47 -8.55
CA HIS A 208 -10.18 18.63 -7.92
C HIS A 208 -9.11 17.71 -8.51
N PHE A 209 -9.52 16.75 -9.35
CA PHE A 209 -8.65 15.67 -9.83
C PHE A 209 -7.37 16.22 -10.47
N GLU A 210 -7.49 17.05 -11.50
CA GLU A 210 -6.34 17.60 -12.23
C GLU A 210 -5.45 18.50 -11.34
N LEU A 211 -6.05 19.25 -10.42
CA LEU A 211 -5.30 20.14 -9.53
C LEU A 211 -4.46 19.35 -8.50
N ARG A 212 -5.00 18.23 -7.98
CA ARG A 212 -4.39 17.44 -6.91
C ARG A 212 -3.56 16.27 -7.40
N LEU A 213 -3.77 15.85 -8.64
CA LEU A 213 -3.04 14.73 -9.27
C LEU A 213 -1.51 14.85 -9.15
N PRO A 214 -0.86 16.01 -9.39
CA PRO A 214 0.60 16.14 -9.25
C PRO A 214 1.13 15.93 -7.81
N TYR A 215 0.24 15.93 -6.82
CA TYR A 215 0.58 15.73 -5.41
C TYR A 215 0.29 14.30 -4.93
N ALA A 216 -0.44 13.52 -5.70
CA ALA A 216 -1.01 12.26 -5.25
C ALA A 216 -0.73 11.06 -6.17
N ASP A 217 -0.64 11.26 -7.48
CA ASP A 217 -0.45 10.17 -8.44
C ASP A 217 1.00 9.73 -8.49
N PRO A 218 1.34 8.47 -8.13
CA PRO A 218 2.71 7.98 -8.19
C PRO A 218 3.32 8.08 -9.59
N ALA A 219 2.53 7.88 -10.65
CA ALA A 219 3.03 8.00 -12.03
C ALA A 219 3.46 9.44 -12.37
N ALA A 220 2.81 10.46 -11.79
CA ALA A 220 3.19 11.86 -11.97
C ALA A 220 4.43 12.25 -11.15
N LEU A 221 4.88 11.40 -10.25
CA LEU A 221 6.01 11.63 -9.33
C LEU A 221 7.29 10.87 -9.74
N LEU A 222 7.32 10.32 -10.94
CA LEU A 222 8.49 9.64 -11.49
C LEU A 222 9.50 10.66 -12.09
N PRO A 223 10.81 10.39 -12.08
CA PRO A 223 11.48 9.26 -11.43
C PRO A 223 11.73 9.49 -9.93
N THR A 224 11.66 8.41 -9.14
CA THR A 224 11.93 8.47 -7.69
C THR A 224 13.35 8.09 -7.31
N GLY A 225 14.01 7.26 -8.10
CA GLY A 225 15.32 6.68 -7.78
C GLY A 225 15.27 5.66 -6.63
N ILE A 226 14.09 5.23 -6.20
CA ILE A 226 13.88 4.22 -5.15
C ILE A 226 13.60 2.86 -5.82
N ALA A 227 14.34 1.82 -5.43
CA ALA A 227 14.12 0.47 -5.93
C ALA A 227 12.64 0.05 -5.73
N THR A 228 11.97 -0.31 -6.81
CA THR A 228 10.53 -0.57 -6.81
C THR A 228 10.20 -1.82 -7.62
N THR A 229 9.38 -2.69 -7.03
CA THR A 229 8.76 -3.84 -7.71
C THR A 229 7.25 -3.79 -7.52
N LEU A 230 6.50 -3.98 -8.60
CA LEU A 230 5.06 -4.22 -8.54
C LEU A 230 4.82 -5.73 -8.68
N VAL A 231 3.94 -6.27 -7.83
CA VAL A 231 3.45 -7.65 -7.95
C VAL A 231 1.97 -7.59 -8.30
N GLN A 232 1.60 -8.20 -9.43
CA GLN A 232 0.28 -8.05 -10.02
C GLN A 232 -0.27 -9.38 -10.51
N GLY A 233 -1.52 -9.69 -10.17
CA GLY A 233 -2.25 -10.80 -10.79
C GLY A 233 -2.69 -10.46 -12.21
N ARG A 234 -2.49 -11.36 -13.16
CA ARG A 234 -2.95 -11.16 -14.57
C ARG A 234 -4.47 -11.20 -14.68
N ASP A 235 -5.12 -11.88 -13.77
CA ASP A 235 -6.56 -12.09 -13.77
C ASP A 235 -7.30 -11.16 -12.79
N ASP A 236 -6.62 -10.11 -12.33
CA ASP A 236 -7.19 -9.11 -11.42
C ASP A 236 -8.24 -8.26 -12.14
N ILE A 237 -9.50 -8.38 -11.69
CA ILE A 237 -10.63 -7.60 -12.19
C ILE A 237 -10.97 -6.39 -11.31
N VAL A 238 -10.33 -6.26 -10.15
CA VAL A 238 -10.53 -5.14 -9.22
C VAL A 238 -9.61 -3.98 -9.56
N VAL A 239 -8.31 -4.27 -9.72
CA VAL A 239 -7.30 -3.34 -10.28
C VAL A 239 -6.64 -4.05 -11.46
N PRO A 240 -7.12 -3.81 -12.68
CA PRO A 240 -6.62 -4.49 -13.87
C PRO A 240 -5.11 -4.30 -14.06
N PRO A 241 -4.38 -5.31 -14.56
CA PRO A 241 -2.92 -5.29 -14.70
C PRO A 241 -2.41 -4.13 -15.55
N GLU A 242 -3.22 -3.61 -16.44
CA GLU A 242 -2.88 -2.45 -17.28
C GLU A 242 -2.59 -1.18 -16.44
N VAL A 243 -3.13 -1.09 -15.21
CA VAL A 243 -2.81 0.04 -14.30
C VAL A 243 -1.36 -0.05 -13.82
N ALA A 244 -0.88 -1.26 -13.52
CA ALA A 244 0.51 -1.51 -13.15
C ALA A 244 1.43 -1.35 -14.37
N GLU A 245 1.03 -1.86 -15.52
CA GLU A 245 1.77 -1.74 -16.79
C GLU A 245 1.94 -0.27 -17.20
N ALA A 246 0.88 0.54 -17.08
CA ALA A 246 0.93 1.99 -17.36
C ALA A 246 1.93 2.72 -16.44
N TYR A 247 2.01 2.33 -15.17
CA TYR A 247 3.02 2.89 -14.25
C TYR A 247 4.45 2.51 -14.67
N VAL A 248 4.68 1.25 -15.04
CA VAL A 248 6.00 0.77 -15.52
C VAL A 248 6.40 1.49 -16.80
N ASP A 249 5.47 1.69 -17.73
CA ASP A 249 5.70 2.46 -18.94
C ASP A 249 6.03 3.92 -18.65
N ALA A 250 5.33 4.54 -17.73
CA ALA A 250 5.63 5.91 -17.28
C ALA A 250 7.00 6.00 -16.61
N ALA A 251 7.40 5.01 -15.82
CA ALA A 251 8.72 4.92 -15.20
C ALA A 251 9.82 4.81 -16.27
N ALA A 252 9.64 3.92 -17.25
CA ALA A 252 10.58 3.77 -18.36
C ALA A 252 10.74 5.07 -19.18
N GLN A 253 9.65 5.79 -19.44
CA GLN A 253 9.66 7.10 -20.09
C GLN A 253 10.40 8.17 -19.26
N ALA A 254 10.32 8.08 -17.93
CA ALA A 254 11.04 8.95 -17.00
C ALA A 254 12.52 8.52 -16.79
N GLY A 255 12.95 7.43 -17.43
CA GLY A 255 14.32 6.90 -17.31
C GLY A 255 14.57 6.08 -16.06
N GLU A 256 13.52 5.58 -15.40
CA GLU A 256 13.58 4.72 -14.22
C GLU A 256 13.19 3.29 -14.55
N MET A 257 13.91 2.30 -13.99
CA MET A 257 13.54 0.90 -14.09
C MET A 257 12.73 0.48 -12.89
N VAL A 258 11.55 -0.09 -13.14
CA VAL A 258 10.66 -0.66 -12.13
C VAL A 258 10.43 -2.13 -12.45
N GLY A 259 10.55 -2.99 -11.46
CA GLY A 259 10.23 -4.41 -11.58
C GLY A 259 8.71 -4.63 -11.69
N LEU A 260 8.28 -5.57 -12.52
CA LEU A 260 6.89 -6.01 -12.60
C LEU A 260 6.85 -7.54 -12.64
N THR A 261 6.35 -8.11 -11.54
CA THR A 261 6.10 -9.55 -11.41
C THR A 261 4.63 -9.83 -11.67
N LEU A 262 4.34 -10.43 -12.84
CA LEU A 262 3.00 -10.79 -13.25
C LEU A 262 2.73 -12.27 -12.97
N LEU A 263 1.64 -12.56 -12.24
CA LEU A 263 1.27 -13.90 -11.80
C LEU A 263 0.07 -14.42 -12.59
N ASP A 264 0.27 -15.51 -13.33
CA ASP A 264 -0.79 -16.14 -14.12
C ASP A 264 -1.79 -16.88 -13.22
N GLY A 265 -3.09 -16.76 -13.49
CA GLY A 265 -4.13 -17.42 -12.72
C GLY A 265 -4.41 -16.78 -11.36
N VAL A 266 -3.89 -15.60 -11.11
CA VAL A 266 -3.98 -14.86 -9.84
C VAL A 266 -4.80 -13.58 -10.06
N GLY A 267 -5.80 -13.34 -9.17
CA GLY A 267 -6.57 -12.12 -9.12
C GLY A 267 -6.03 -11.11 -8.10
N HIS A 268 -6.96 -10.39 -7.47
CA HIS A 268 -6.59 -9.26 -6.59
C HIS A 268 -6.11 -9.68 -5.20
N PHE A 269 -6.79 -10.63 -4.57
CA PHE A 269 -6.64 -10.93 -3.14
C PHE A 269 -5.56 -11.96 -2.77
N PRO A 270 -5.14 -12.90 -3.65
CA PRO A 270 -4.14 -13.90 -3.29
C PRO A 270 -2.77 -13.33 -2.89
N LEU A 271 -2.48 -12.08 -3.28
CA LEU A 271 -1.24 -11.39 -2.92
C LEU A 271 -1.11 -11.11 -1.41
N ILE A 272 -2.23 -11.08 -0.70
CA ILE A 272 -2.28 -10.85 0.77
C ILE A 272 -2.88 -12.05 1.52
N ASP A 273 -3.18 -13.15 0.84
CA ASP A 273 -3.68 -14.37 1.45
C ASP A 273 -2.53 -15.28 1.88
N PRO A 274 -2.27 -15.46 3.19
CA PRO A 274 -1.20 -16.34 3.68
C PRO A 274 -1.29 -17.80 3.21
N ALA A 275 -2.45 -18.24 2.72
CA ALA A 275 -2.66 -19.57 2.20
C ALA A 275 -2.35 -19.71 0.71
N ALA A 276 -2.15 -18.61 -0.01
CA ALA A 276 -1.91 -18.60 -1.44
C ALA A 276 -0.41 -18.58 -1.79
N ASP A 277 -0.02 -19.30 -2.84
CA ASP A 277 1.36 -19.29 -3.36
C ASP A 277 1.79 -17.87 -3.80
N ALA A 278 0.86 -17.06 -4.27
CA ALA A 278 1.11 -15.67 -4.64
C ALA A 278 1.65 -14.84 -3.47
N CYS A 279 1.18 -15.09 -2.24
CA CYS A 279 1.68 -14.41 -1.05
C CYS A 279 3.12 -14.81 -0.71
N ALA A 280 3.52 -16.04 -1.00
CA ALA A 280 4.93 -16.47 -0.87
C ALA A 280 5.83 -15.70 -1.86
N VAL A 281 5.40 -15.51 -3.11
CA VAL A 281 6.13 -14.68 -4.09
C VAL A 281 6.28 -13.24 -3.59
N VAL A 282 5.23 -12.67 -3.01
CA VAL A 282 5.29 -11.32 -2.39
C VAL A 282 6.39 -11.26 -1.32
N SER A 283 6.45 -12.26 -0.45
CA SER A 283 7.48 -12.35 0.60
C SER A 283 8.89 -12.44 0.01
N GLU A 284 9.07 -13.17 -1.09
CA GLU A 284 10.36 -13.27 -1.79
C GLU A 284 10.77 -11.93 -2.40
N GLU A 285 9.87 -11.21 -3.06
CA GLU A 285 10.15 -9.87 -3.61
C GLU A 285 10.53 -8.87 -2.50
N ILE A 286 9.86 -8.93 -1.35
CA ILE A 286 10.23 -8.12 -0.18
C ILE A 286 11.63 -8.51 0.30
N ALA A 287 11.94 -9.82 0.38
CA ALA A 287 13.22 -10.31 0.83
C ALA A 287 14.40 -9.85 -0.04
N GLN A 288 14.22 -9.79 -1.37
CA GLN A 288 15.23 -9.31 -2.33
C GLN A 288 15.67 -7.87 -2.04
N LEU A 289 14.74 -7.00 -1.60
CA LEU A 289 15.06 -5.61 -1.27
C LEU A 289 15.56 -5.47 0.17
N ALA A 290 15.10 -6.32 1.08
CA ALA A 290 15.31 -6.19 2.51
C ALA A 290 16.67 -6.73 2.98
N TRP A 291 17.17 -7.82 2.37
CA TRP A 291 18.40 -8.52 2.77
C TRP A 291 19.58 -8.19 1.88
#